data_73951480a93ead42aa2d9625d2721801
#
_entry.id   73951480a93ead42aa2d9625d2721801
#
_cell.length_a   1.000
_cell.length_b   1.000
_cell.length_c   1.000
_cell.angle_alpha   90.00
_cell.angle_beta   90.00
_cell.angle_gamma   90.00
#
_symmetry.space_group_name_H-M   'P 1'
#
loop_
_entity.id
_entity.type
_entity.pdbx_description
1 polymer ?
#
loop_
_entity_poly.entity_id
_entity_poly.type
_entity_poly.pdbx_seq_one_letter_code
_entity_poly.pdbx_strand_id
1 'polypeptide(L)'
;MLDGIVKRRILVMPDGNWLAHTSRPFEIAKVLRDMGHDVVFAGEGYYMKLPREKGFQVIPIKTLDPNTALTRSRSGRVNWFYYEFIKQCVEEELKLFDNVRPDLVLTDFRLTLSTSCELSAILL
;
A
#
# COMPACT_ATOMS: atom_id res chain seq x y z
N MET A 1 -18.16 -11.50 12.81
CA MET A 1 -18.53 -11.19 11.42
C MET A 1 -20.00 -10.81 11.38
N LEU A 2 -20.35 -9.80 10.59
CA LEU A 2 -21.74 -9.39 10.42
C LEU A 2 -22.42 -10.25 9.36
N ASP A 3 -23.66 -10.66 9.61
CA ASP A 3 -24.43 -11.45 8.65
C ASP A 3 -24.68 -10.65 7.36
N GLY A 4 -24.58 -11.30 6.21
CA GLY A 4 -24.79 -10.70 4.91
C GLY A 4 -23.58 -9.97 4.31
N ILE A 5 -22.47 -9.88 5.03
CA ILE A 5 -21.22 -9.30 4.49
C ILE A 5 -20.48 -10.35 3.67
N VAL A 6 -20.21 -10.02 2.40
CA VAL A 6 -19.40 -10.87 1.52
C VAL A 6 -17.94 -10.71 1.88
N LYS A 7 -17.23 -11.82 2.10
CA LYS A 7 -15.80 -11.82 2.36
C LYS A 7 -15.05 -11.29 1.13
N ARG A 8 -14.19 -10.31 1.35
CA ARG A 8 -13.37 -9.70 0.31
C ARG A 8 -11.89 -9.88 0.63
N ARG A 9 -11.08 -9.88 -0.41
CA ARG A 9 -9.63 -9.78 -0.26
C ARG A 9 -9.24 -8.32 -0.40
N ILE A 10 -8.63 -7.77 0.64
CA ILE A 10 -8.27 -6.36 0.74
C ILE A 10 -6.75 -6.27 0.82
N LEU A 11 -6.17 -5.54 -0.13
CA LEU A 11 -4.74 -5.27 -0.15
C LEU A 11 -4.50 -3.87 0.42
N VAL A 12 -3.74 -3.79 1.51
CA VAL A 12 -3.45 -2.53 2.19
C VAL A 12 -2.03 -2.12 1.84
N MET A 13 -1.89 -0.96 1.20
CA MET A 13 -0.61 -0.48 0.66
C MET A 13 -0.29 0.91 1.20
N PRO A 14 0.21 1.00 2.44
CA PRO A 14 0.63 2.27 3.02
C PRO A 14 2.03 2.65 2.55
N ASP A 15 2.42 3.91 2.75
CA ASP A 15 3.83 4.29 2.74
C ASP A 15 4.42 4.00 4.13
N GLY A 16 5.10 2.88 4.25
CA GLY A 16 5.64 2.36 5.52
C GLY A 16 6.79 3.17 6.11
N ASN A 17 7.27 4.18 5.41
CA ASN A 17 8.31 5.08 5.90
C ASN A 17 7.77 6.12 6.88
N TRP A 18 6.47 6.31 6.96
CA TRP A 18 5.83 7.35 7.75
C TRP A 18 4.79 6.75 8.70
N LEU A 19 4.90 7.10 9.98
CA LEU A 19 4.00 6.57 11.01
C LEU A 19 2.53 6.87 10.70
N ALA A 20 2.23 8.12 10.37
CA ALA A 20 0.84 8.53 10.13
C ALA A 20 0.23 7.82 8.93
N HIS A 21 1.01 7.65 7.85
CA HIS A 21 0.54 7.00 6.62
C HIS A 21 0.44 5.47 6.76
N THR A 22 1.02 4.91 7.82
CA THR A 22 0.94 3.47 8.11
C THR A 22 -0.10 3.19 9.19
N SER A 23 -0.16 4.00 10.24
CA SER A 23 -1.03 3.74 11.38
C SER A 23 -2.51 3.83 11.05
N ARG A 24 -2.92 4.80 10.22
CA ARG A 24 -4.32 4.92 9.81
C ARG A 24 -4.81 3.70 9.02
N PRO A 25 -4.14 3.29 7.93
CA PRO A 25 -4.54 2.05 7.23
C PRO A 25 -4.45 0.82 8.12
N PHE A 26 -3.47 0.76 9.01
CA PHE A 26 -3.32 -0.36 9.94
C PHE A 26 -4.51 -0.49 10.88
N GLU A 27 -5.00 0.61 11.46
CA GLU A 27 -6.18 0.59 12.33
C GLU A 27 -7.43 0.12 11.56
N ILE A 28 -7.61 0.61 10.35
CA ILE A 28 -8.71 0.17 9.48
C ILE A 28 -8.58 -1.32 9.15
N ALA A 29 -7.38 -1.77 8.84
CA ALA A 29 -7.12 -3.17 8.50
C ALA A 29 -7.48 -4.13 9.63
N LYS A 30 -7.20 -3.75 10.87
CA LYS A 30 -7.58 -4.56 12.04
C LYS A 30 -9.10 -4.75 12.12
N VAL A 31 -9.85 -3.68 11.91
CA VAL A 31 -11.31 -3.74 11.88
C VAL A 31 -11.80 -4.65 10.76
N LEU A 32 -11.23 -4.50 9.55
CA LEU A 32 -11.62 -5.31 8.39
C LEU A 32 -11.32 -6.80 8.61
N ARG A 33 -10.18 -7.12 9.22
CA ARG A 33 -9.85 -8.50 9.58
C ARG A 33 -10.85 -9.06 10.60
N ASP A 34 -11.20 -8.28 11.61
CA ASP A 34 -12.17 -8.70 12.64
C ASP A 34 -13.57 -8.91 12.05
N MET A 35 -13.90 -8.21 10.97
CA MET A 35 -15.13 -8.42 10.20
C MET A 35 -15.09 -9.67 9.32
N GLY A 36 -13.99 -10.37 9.25
CA GLY A 36 -13.83 -11.62 8.50
C GLY A 36 -13.27 -11.49 7.10
N HIS A 37 -12.76 -10.33 6.72
CA HIS A 37 -12.12 -10.15 5.42
C HIS A 37 -10.70 -10.72 5.42
N ASP A 38 -10.22 -11.09 4.23
CA ASP A 38 -8.84 -11.51 3.99
C ASP A 38 -8.01 -10.25 3.70
N VAL A 39 -7.13 -9.89 4.64
CA VAL A 39 -6.37 -8.64 4.59
C VAL A 39 -4.88 -8.94 4.44
N VAL A 40 -4.27 -8.39 3.40
CA VAL A 40 -2.84 -8.54 3.09
C VAL A 40 -2.23 -7.15 2.98
N PHE A 41 -1.03 -6.97 3.54
CA PHE A 41 -0.27 -5.73 3.40
C PHE A 41 0.81 -5.85 2.32
N ALA A 42 1.09 -4.76 1.64
CA ALA A 42 2.27 -4.64 0.79
C ALA A 42 2.89 -3.26 0.99
N GLY A 43 4.20 -3.21 1.13
CA GLY A 43 4.93 -1.98 1.34
C GLY A 43 6.31 -2.23 1.92
N GLU A 44 7.08 -1.17 2.01
CA GLU A 44 8.39 -1.14 2.64
C GLU A 44 8.46 0.02 3.63
N GLY A 45 9.42 -0.05 4.54
CA GLY A 45 9.69 0.98 5.53
C GLY A 45 9.57 0.46 6.95
N TYR A 46 10.12 1.25 7.87
CA TYR A 46 10.26 0.86 9.26
C TYR A 46 8.91 0.52 9.92
N TYR A 47 7.87 1.29 9.61
CA TYR A 47 6.58 1.13 10.26
C TYR A 47 5.76 -0.06 9.76
N MET A 48 6.22 -0.75 8.72
CA MET A 48 5.61 -2.01 8.29
C MET A 48 5.74 -3.11 9.36
N LYS A 49 6.56 -2.90 10.39
CA LYS A 49 6.59 -3.77 11.56
C LYS A 49 5.26 -3.83 12.30
N LEU A 50 4.45 -2.77 12.26
CA LEU A 50 3.16 -2.73 12.95
C LEU A 50 2.21 -3.84 12.46
N PRO A 51 1.89 -3.93 11.16
CA PRO A 51 1.06 -5.04 10.68
C PRO A 51 1.75 -6.39 10.82
N ARG A 52 3.06 -6.47 10.63
CA ARG A 52 3.80 -7.72 10.75
C ARG A 52 3.71 -8.29 12.17
N GLU A 53 3.87 -7.46 13.19
CA GLU A 53 3.78 -7.87 14.59
C GLU A 53 2.37 -8.30 15.00
N LYS A 54 1.35 -7.85 14.28
CA LYS A 54 -0.05 -8.24 14.51
C LYS A 54 -0.48 -9.44 13.68
N GLY A 55 0.45 -10.14 13.03
CA GLY A 55 0.19 -11.37 12.31
C GLY A 55 -0.35 -11.20 10.89
N PHE A 56 -0.33 -9.98 10.35
CA PHE A 56 -0.67 -9.78 8.93
C PHE A 56 0.46 -10.25 8.03
N GLN A 57 0.11 -10.81 6.88
CA GLN A 57 1.07 -11.02 5.80
C GLN A 57 1.51 -9.66 5.26
N VAL A 58 2.82 -9.46 5.13
CA VAL A 58 3.41 -8.24 4.57
C VAL A 58 4.31 -8.60 3.41
N ILE A 59 3.95 -8.14 2.22
CA ILE A 59 4.71 -8.36 0.99
C ILE A 59 5.55 -7.11 0.72
N PRO A 60 6.88 -7.23 0.59
CA PRO A 60 7.70 -6.07 0.26
C PRO A 60 7.43 -5.61 -1.17
N ILE A 61 7.28 -4.30 -1.34
CA ILE A 61 7.12 -3.66 -2.64
C ILE A 61 7.84 -2.31 -2.64
N LYS A 62 8.40 -1.92 -3.79
CA LYS A 62 9.15 -0.69 -3.92
C LYS A 62 8.36 0.53 -3.45
N THR A 63 8.99 1.30 -2.57
CA THR A 63 8.46 2.56 -2.02
C THR A 63 9.56 3.62 -2.11
N LEU A 64 9.16 4.89 -2.25
CA LEU A 64 10.14 5.98 -2.31
C LEU A 64 10.94 6.06 -1.01
N ASP A 65 12.25 5.92 -1.13
CA ASP A 65 13.16 6.05 0.00
C ASP A 65 13.11 7.48 0.57
N PRO A 66 12.95 7.64 1.92
CA PRO A 66 12.92 8.98 2.54
C PRO A 66 14.16 9.82 2.27
N ASN A 67 15.32 9.20 2.19
CA ASN A 67 16.57 9.91 1.89
C ASN A 67 16.57 10.47 0.47
N THR A 68 16.06 9.72 -0.49
CA THR A 68 15.89 10.18 -1.87
C THR A 68 14.93 11.37 -1.93
N ALA A 69 13.79 11.29 -1.25
CA ALA A 69 12.82 12.38 -1.19
C ALA A 69 13.44 13.65 -0.60
N LEU A 70 14.17 13.52 0.49
CA LEU A 70 14.82 14.64 1.16
C LEU A 70 15.93 15.26 0.28
N THR A 71 16.75 14.44 -0.36
CA THR A 71 17.80 14.89 -1.26
C THR A 71 17.22 15.68 -2.43
N ARG A 72 16.14 15.18 -3.04
CA ARG A 72 15.48 15.87 -4.16
C ARG A 72 14.88 17.20 -3.72
N SER A 73 14.27 17.24 -2.53
CA SER A 73 13.73 18.48 -1.98
C SER A 73 14.83 19.52 -1.75
N ARG A 74 15.97 19.11 -1.18
CA ARG A 74 17.11 20.00 -0.91
C ARG A 74 17.76 20.55 -2.17
N SER A 75 17.71 19.81 -3.28
CA SER A 75 18.24 20.25 -4.57
C SER A 75 17.26 21.14 -5.34
N GLY A 76 16.15 21.54 -4.74
CA GLY A 76 15.12 22.34 -5.38
C GLY A 76 14.19 21.54 -6.29
N ARG A 77 14.32 20.24 -6.30
CA ARG A 77 13.44 19.35 -7.06
C ARG A 77 12.27 18.97 -6.18
N VAL A 78 11.14 19.68 -6.33
CA VAL A 78 9.91 19.39 -5.59
C VAL A 78 9.19 18.14 -6.10
N ASN A 79 9.59 17.62 -7.28
CA ASN A 79 9.01 16.43 -7.87
C ASN A 79 9.72 15.18 -7.35
N TRP A 80 9.15 14.53 -6.34
CA TRP A 80 9.66 13.27 -5.80
C TRP A 80 9.33 12.08 -6.70
N PHE A 81 8.32 12.24 -7.55
CA PHE A 81 7.81 11.19 -8.43
C PHE A 81 8.35 11.42 -9.83
N TYR A 82 9.55 10.94 -10.09
CA TYR A 82 10.17 10.99 -11.40
C TYR A 82 9.79 9.76 -12.23
N TYR A 83 9.90 9.88 -13.55
CA TYR A 83 9.38 8.90 -14.50
C TYR A 83 9.80 7.45 -14.19
N GLU A 84 11.09 7.22 -13.97
CA GLU A 84 11.59 5.86 -13.73
C GLU A 84 11.05 5.27 -12.43
N PHE A 85 10.92 6.07 -11.39
CA PHE A 85 10.34 5.64 -10.14
C PHE A 85 8.86 5.28 -10.30
N ILE A 86 8.08 6.16 -10.95
CA ILE A 86 6.64 5.92 -11.20
C ILE A 86 6.46 4.65 -12.02
N LYS A 87 7.25 4.49 -13.09
CA LYS A 87 7.19 3.31 -13.96
C LYS A 87 7.44 2.03 -13.17
N GLN A 88 8.50 1.99 -12.36
CA GLN A 88 8.82 0.83 -11.52
C GLN A 88 7.71 0.52 -10.53
N CYS A 89 7.17 1.53 -9.86
CA CYS A 89 6.08 1.35 -8.91
C CYS A 89 4.84 0.76 -9.58
N VAL A 90 4.45 1.28 -10.73
CA VAL A 90 3.28 0.77 -11.46
C VAL A 90 3.51 -0.66 -11.92
N GLU A 91 4.68 -0.96 -12.48
CA GLU A 91 5.01 -2.32 -12.93
C GLU A 91 4.96 -3.33 -11.78
N GLU A 92 5.52 -2.99 -10.62
CA GLU A 92 5.50 -3.85 -9.43
C GLU A 92 4.09 -3.99 -8.85
N GLU A 93 3.32 -2.92 -8.84
CA GLU A 93 1.94 -2.93 -8.38
C GLU A 93 1.06 -3.83 -9.26
N LEU A 94 1.21 -3.76 -10.58
CA LEU A 94 0.47 -4.62 -11.50
C LEU A 94 0.81 -6.10 -11.31
N LYS A 95 2.08 -6.42 -11.11
CA LYS A 95 2.50 -7.79 -10.80
C LYS A 95 1.92 -8.28 -9.47
N LEU A 96 1.92 -7.41 -8.47
CA LEU A 96 1.35 -7.72 -7.17
C LEU A 96 -0.14 -8.01 -7.28
N PHE A 97 -0.88 -7.22 -8.05
CA PHE A 97 -2.32 -7.42 -8.26
C PHE A 97 -2.60 -8.77 -8.96
N ASP A 98 -1.77 -9.16 -9.91
CA ASP A 98 -1.91 -10.48 -10.56
C ASP A 98 -1.71 -11.63 -9.56
N ASN A 99 -0.81 -11.48 -8.60
CA ASN A 99 -0.51 -12.50 -7.61
C ASN A 99 -1.54 -12.52 -6.47
N VAL A 100 -1.91 -11.36 -5.95
CA VAL A 100 -2.81 -11.25 -4.79
C VAL A 100 -4.27 -11.30 -5.20
N ARG A 101 -4.62 -10.74 -6.34
CA ARG A 101 -5.99 -10.62 -6.86
C ARG A 101 -6.93 -9.98 -5.84
N PRO A 102 -6.65 -8.74 -5.42
CA PRO A 102 -7.50 -8.08 -4.45
C PRO A 102 -8.82 -7.63 -5.05
N ASP A 103 -9.86 -7.58 -4.22
CA ASP A 103 -11.13 -6.95 -4.56
C ASP A 103 -11.08 -5.45 -4.36
N LEU A 104 -10.25 -5.00 -3.41
CA LEU A 104 -10.15 -3.61 -2.99
C LEU A 104 -8.70 -3.33 -2.57
N VAL A 105 -8.21 -2.15 -2.93
CA VAL A 105 -6.93 -1.63 -2.42
C VAL A 105 -7.22 -0.46 -1.49
N LEU A 106 -6.64 -0.50 -0.29
CA LEU A 106 -6.68 0.57 0.70
C LEU A 106 -5.29 1.18 0.81
N THR A 107 -5.18 2.49 0.71
CA THR A 107 -3.90 3.17 0.78
C THR A 107 -3.99 4.47 1.57
N ASP A 108 -2.82 4.95 1.97
CA ASP A 108 -2.61 6.29 2.49
C ASP A 108 -1.24 6.75 1.96
N PHE A 109 -1.25 7.75 1.08
CA PHE A 109 -0.06 8.37 0.48
C PHE A 109 0.79 7.44 -0.41
N ARG A 110 0.17 6.56 -1.19
CA ARG A 110 0.85 5.88 -2.29
C ARG A 110 0.18 6.27 -3.61
N LEU A 111 0.67 7.34 -4.22
CA LEU A 111 -0.04 8.06 -5.29
C LEU A 111 -0.07 7.31 -6.63
N THR A 112 0.83 6.37 -6.86
CA THR A 112 0.85 5.55 -8.08
C THR A 112 -0.34 4.59 -8.18
N LEU A 113 -0.99 4.29 -7.08
CA LEU A 113 -2.09 3.32 -7.02
C LEU A 113 -3.32 3.76 -7.81
N SER A 114 -3.57 5.06 -7.94
CA SER A 114 -4.69 5.52 -8.77
C SER A 114 -4.54 5.04 -10.21
N THR A 115 -3.33 5.08 -10.74
CA THR A 115 -3.04 4.57 -12.10
C THR A 115 -3.12 3.05 -12.15
N SER A 116 -2.46 2.36 -11.23
CA SER A 116 -2.37 0.90 -11.23
C SER A 116 -3.74 0.24 -11.04
N CYS A 117 -4.56 0.78 -10.14
CA CYS A 117 -5.91 0.28 -9.92
C CYS A 117 -6.82 0.52 -11.11
N GLU A 118 -6.73 1.69 -11.75
CA GLU A 118 -7.48 1.99 -12.96
C GLU A 118 -7.13 1.02 -14.09
N LEU A 119 -5.84 0.77 -14.31
CA LEU A 119 -5.39 -0.16 -15.35
C LEU A 119 -5.82 -1.61 -15.09
N SER A 120 -6.01 -1.98 -13.85
CA SER A 120 -6.37 -3.35 -13.43
C SER A 120 -7.87 -3.51 -13.18
N ALA A 121 -8.65 -2.44 -13.30
CA ALA A 121 -10.08 -2.41 -12.96
C ALA A 121 -10.35 -2.89 -11.51
N ILE A 122 -9.47 -2.52 -10.59
CA ILE A 122 -9.58 -2.83 -9.16
C ILE A 122 -10.06 -1.58 -8.43
N LEU A 123 -10.97 -1.76 -7.48
CA LEU A 123 -11.49 -0.67 -6.66
C LEU A 123 -10.40 -0.19 -5.68
N LEU A 124 -10.19 1.12 -5.67
CA LEU A 124 -9.24 1.77 -4.76
C LEU A 124 -9.98 2.40 -3.59
#